data_dacaa87607b3cffa2a291d7abc19b8d1
#
_entry.id   dacaa87607b3cffa2a291d7abc19b8d1
#
_cell.length_a   1.000
_cell.length_b   1.000
_cell.length_c   1.000
_cell.angle_alpha   90.00
_cell.angle_beta   90.00
_cell.angle_gamma   90.00
#
_symmetry.space_group_name_H-M   'P 1'
#
loop_
_entity.id
_entity.type
_entity.pdbx_description
1 polymer ?
#
loop_
_entity_poly.entity_id
_entity_poly.type
_entity_poly.pdbx_seq_one_letter_code
_entity_poly.pdbx_strand_id
1 'polypeptide(L)'
;MMSAATPLRPTRASEDLPRERLARCGASALRDDELLAIVLGTGARGTTVMDVATSILHRHPAEALVSLELDALQDIRGLGRAKAGILVAAFELARRGLRQGLGVLPCIGGPADALPLLTEIKDQRKEFFLCLYLNARNQVIHKEVVSIGSLSASIVHPREVFEVAVAKSAASIVLAHNHPSGDVSPSRDDVTRRLQRAGDIMGVDILDHLIIAADQFLSLKEQGYM
;
A
#
# COMPACT_ATOMS: atom_id res chain seq x y z
N MET A 1 -3.95 -74.99 10.09
CA MET A 1 -4.73 -73.94 9.39
C MET A 1 -4.09 -72.59 9.71
N MET A 2 -3.22 -72.10 8.82
CA MET A 2 -2.55 -70.80 8.98
C MET A 2 -3.38 -69.74 8.27
N SER A 3 -3.88 -68.77 9.04
CA SER A 3 -4.61 -67.60 8.53
C SER A 3 -3.63 -66.65 7.84
N ALA A 4 -3.82 -66.44 6.57
CA ALA A 4 -3.05 -65.46 5.77
C ALA A 4 -3.47 -64.02 6.17
N ALA A 5 -2.52 -63.27 6.73
CA ALA A 5 -2.71 -61.87 7.00
C ALA A 5 -2.71 -61.08 5.66
N THR A 6 -3.80 -60.38 5.38
CA THR A 6 -3.92 -59.47 4.26
C THR A 6 -2.91 -58.31 4.42
N PRO A 7 -2.08 -57.97 3.43
CA PRO A 7 -1.17 -56.86 3.56
C PRO A 7 -1.96 -55.54 3.57
N LEU A 8 -1.78 -54.77 4.62
CA LEU A 8 -2.23 -53.36 4.72
C LEU A 8 -1.63 -52.58 3.55
N ARG A 9 -2.51 -52.00 2.71
CA ARG A 9 -2.12 -50.99 1.71
C ARG A 9 -1.37 -49.87 2.43
N PRO A 10 -0.23 -49.41 1.91
CA PRO A 10 0.44 -48.23 2.46
C PRO A 10 -0.56 -47.05 2.33
N THR A 11 -0.95 -46.50 3.49
CA THR A 11 -1.64 -45.21 3.57
C THR A 11 -0.75 -44.18 2.89
N ARG A 12 -1.19 -43.62 1.77
CA ARG A 12 -0.61 -42.38 1.20
C ARG A 12 -0.42 -41.43 2.39
N ALA A 13 0.83 -41.01 2.62
CA ALA A 13 1.12 -39.92 3.53
C ALA A 13 0.12 -38.80 3.22
N SER A 14 -0.60 -38.35 4.22
CA SER A 14 -1.59 -37.30 4.08
C SER A 14 -0.90 -36.07 3.53
N GLU A 15 -0.98 -35.86 2.21
CA GLU A 15 -0.73 -34.51 1.68
C GLU A 15 -1.78 -33.64 2.36
N ASP A 16 -1.35 -32.77 3.26
CA ASP A 16 -2.24 -31.84 3.96
C ASP A 16 -3.10 -31.14 2.90
N LEU A 17 -4.40 -31.11 3.15
CA LEU A 17 -5.32 -30.42 2.27
C LEU A 17 -4.94 -28.90 2.23
N PRO A 18 -5.21 -28.19 1.14
CA PRO A 18 -4.82 -26.79 1.01
C PRO A 18 -5.22 -25.90 2.20
N ARG A 19 -6.38 -26.15 2.80
CA ARG A 19 -6.85 -25.43 3.99
C ARG A 19 -6.03 -25.73 5.25
N GLU A 20 -5.57 -26.96 5.42
CA GLU A 20 -4.71 -27.38 6.53
C GLU A 20 -3.31 -26.78 6.37
N ARG A 21 -2.79 -26.76 5.15
CA ARG A 21 -1.52 -26.07 4.84
C ARG A 21 -1.62 -24.57 5.07
N LEU A 22 -2.73 -23.95 4.67
CA LEU A 22 -2.97 -22.52 4.94
C LEU A 22 -2.92 -22.22 6.43
N ALA A 23 -3.60 -23.03 7.25
CA ALA A 23 -3.64 -22.84 8.70
C ALA A 23 -2.27 -23.03 9.36
N ARG A 24 -1.44 -23.95 8.83
CA ARG A 24 -0.13 -24.28 9.41
C ARG A 24 0.99 -23.36 8.93
N CYS A 25 1.02 -23.03 7.64
CA CYS A 25 2.17 -22.40 7.00
C CYS A 25 1.88 -20.97 6.48
N GLY A 26 0.63 -20.51 6.55
CA GLY A 26 0.22 -19.23 5.99
C GLY A 26 0.05 -19.24 4.46
N ALA A 27 -0.55 -18.18 3.92
CA ALA A 27 -0.89 -18.10 2.50
C ALA A 27 0.34 -18.04 1.57
N SER A 28 1.42 -17.42 2.01
CA SER A 28 2.65 -17.27 1.21
C SER A 28 3.38 -18.58 0.92
N ALA A 29 3.08 -19.65 1.66
CA ALA A 29 3.68 -20.97 1.48
C ALA A 29 2.86 -21.88 0.54
N LEU A 30 1.68 -21.41 0.07
CA LEU A 30 0.81 -22.18 -0.82
C LEU A 30 1.11 -21.83 -2.29
N ARG A 31 0.91 -22.83 -3.15
CA ARG A 31 0.93 -22.62 -4.60
C ARG A 31 -0.37 -21.97 -5.08
N ASP A 32 -0.35 -21.37 -6.26
CA ASP A 32 -1.51 -20.69 -6.85
C ASP A 32 -2.72 -21.61 -7.02
N ASP A 33 -2.51 -22.88 -7.41
CA ASP A 33 -3.58 -23.87 -7.52
C ASP A 33 -4.22 -24.22 -6.17
N GLU A 34 -3.43 -24.24 -5.09
CA GLU A 34 -3.91 -24.46 -3.73
C GLU A 34 -4.71 -23.25 -3.22
N LEU A 35 -4.21 -22.03 -3.45
CA LEU A 35 -4.91 -20.80 -3.09
C LEU A 35 -6.25 -20.70 -3.83
N LEU A 36 -6.25 -20.99 -5.13
CA LEU A 36 -7.45 -20.97 -5.96
C LEU A 36 -8.44 -22.04 -5.52
N ALA A 37 -7.97 -23.25 -5.18
CA ALA A 37 -8.81 -24.32 -4.66
C ALA A 37 -9.49 -23.94 -3.32
N ILE A 38 -8.80 -23.19 -2.46
CA ILE A 38 -9.38 -22.68 -1.20
C ILE A 38 -10.52 -21.70 -1.49
N VAL A 39 -10.33 -20.77 -2.42
CA VAL A 39 -11.34 -19.77 -2.83
C VAL A 39 -12.57 -20.46 -3.45
N LEU A 40 -12.37 -21.45 -4.31
CA LEU A 40 -13.44 -22.21 -4.94
C LEU A 40 -14.22 -23.09 -3.95
N GLY A 41 -13.59 -23.52 -2.89
CA GLY A 41 -14.18 -24.28 -1.79
C GLY A 41 -14.48 -25.75 -2.10
N THR A 42 -15.09 -26.05 -3.24
CA THR A 42 -15.51 -27.41 -3.64
C THR A 42 -15.23 -27.66 -5.11
N GLY A 43 -15.05 -28.91 -5.49
CA GLY A 43 -14.97 -29.33 -6.90
C GLY A 43 -16.33 -29.33 -7.60
N ALA A 44 -16.43 -30.04 -8.70
CA ALA A 44 -17.65 -30.30 -9.45
C ALA A 44 -17.91 -31.81 -9.51
N ARG A 45 -19.07 -32.21 -10.04
CA ARG A 45 -19.42 -33.63 -10.16
C ARG A 45 -18.37 -34.39 -10.97
N GLY A 46 -17.62 -35.29 -10.33
CA GLY A 46 -16.55 -36.07 -10.94
C GLY A 46 -15.22 -35.35 -11.14
N THR A 47 -15.04 -34.16 -10.57
CA THR A 47 -13.82 -33.38 -10.71
C THR A 47 -13.46 -32.78 -9.33
N THR A 48 -12.22 -32.96 -8.88
CA THR A 48 -11.78 -32.39 -7.59
C THR A 48 -11.64 -30.87 -7.69
N VAL A 49 -11.63 -30.19 -6.54
CA VAL A 49 -11.40 -28.73 -6.52
C VAL A 49 -10.01 -28.37 -7.03
N MET A 50 -9.02 -29.23 -6.79
CA MET A 50 -7.66 -29.06 -7.30
C MET A 50 -7.59 -29.18 -8.82
N ASP A 51 -8.30 -30.15 -9.41
CA ASP A 51 -8.35 -30.28 -10.87
C ASP A 51 -9.02 -29.05 -11.53
N VAL A 52 -10.07 -28.51 -10.90
CA VAL A 52 -10.72 -27.29 -11.37
C VAL A 52 -9.74 -26.09 -11.27
N ALA A 53 -9.06 -25.94 -10.16
CA ALA A 53 -8.08 -24.86 -9.95
C ALA A 53 -6.93 -24.94 -10.96
N THR A 54 -6.35 -26.11 -11.12
CA THR A 54 -5.29 -26.37 -12.11
C THR A 54 -5.77 -26.10 -13.55
N SER A 55 -6.99 -26.50 -13.90
CA SER A 55 -7.58 -26.23 -15.21
C SER A 55 -7.77 -24.73 -15.48
N ILE A 56 -8.14 -23.96 -14.47
CA ILE A 56 -8.26 -22.50 -14.57
C ILE A 56 -6.88 -21.88 -14.83
N LEU A 57 -5.87 -22.23 -14.03
CA LEU A 57 -4.51 -21.68 -14.17
C LEU A 57 -3.83 -22.07 -15.48
N HIS A 58 -4.19 -23.24 -16.02
CA HIS A 58 -3.67 -23.67 -17.33
C HIS A 58 -4.22 -22.83 -18.48
N ARG A 59 -5.46 -22.34 -18.38
CA ARG A 59 -6.07 -21.45 -19.38
C ARG A 59 -5.74 -19.99 -19.16
N HIS A 60 -5.66 -19.58 -17.91
CA HIS A 60 -5.45 -18.20 -17.50
C HIS A 60 -4.37 -18.16 -16.41
N PRO A 61 -3.15 -17.70 -16.72
CA PRO A 61 -2.10 -17.51 -15.72
C PRO A 61 -2.58 -16.61 -14.57
N ALA A 62 -1.99 -16.75 -13.39
CA ALA A 62 -2.43 -16.06 -12.17
C ALA A 62 -2.55 -14.54 -12.36
N GLU A 63 -1.63 -13.95 -13.12
CA GLU A 63 -1.62 -12.51 -13.43
C GLU A 63 -2.83 -12.08 -14.27
N ALA A 64 -3.33 -12.96 -15.13
CA ALA A 64 -4.50 -12.67 -15.97
C ALA A 64 -5.82 -12.82 -15.21
N LEU A 65 -5.87 -13.64 -14.14
CA LEU A 65 -7.09 -13.91 -13.39
C LEU A 65 -7.74 -12.65 -12.81
N VAL A 66 -6.92 -11.69 -12.38
CA VAL A 66 -7.39 -10.45 -11.73
C VAL A 66 -8.17 -9.53 -12.68
N SER A 67 -8.07 -9.73 -13.99
CA SER A 67 -8.75 -8.93 -15.01
C SER A 67 -9.86 -9.68 -15.77
N LEU A 68 -10.11 -10.96 -15.41
CA LEU A 68 -11.12 -11.75 -16.09
C LEU A 68 -12.53 -11.34 -15.66
N GLU A 69 -13.40 -11.24 -16.66
CA GLU A 69 -14.82 -11.05 -16.47
C GLU A 69 -15.57 -12.39 -16.28
N LEU A 70 -16.79 -12.32 -15.82
CA LEU A 70 -17.61 -13.48 -15.48
C LEU A 70 -17.75 -14.46 -16.65
N ASP A 71 -17.97 -13.94 -17.85
CA ASP A 71 -18.23 -14.75 -19.04
C ASP A 71 -17.00 -15.58 -19.48
N ALA A 72 -15.80 -15.01 -19.33
CA ALA A 72 -14.55 -15.72 -19.66
C ALA A 72 -14.29 -16.93 -18.74
N LEU A 73 -14.87 -16.94 -17.55
CA LEU A 73 -14.73 -18.01 -16.57
C LEU A 73 -15.82 -19.10 -16.71
N GLN A 74 -16.99 -18.80 -17.28
CA GLN A 74 -18.11 -19.75 -17.36
C GLN A 74 -17.86 -20.95 -18.28
N ASP A 75 -16.98 -20.81 -19.27
CA ASP A 75 -16.65 -21.88 -20.23
C ASP A 75 -15.70 -22.95 -19.65
N ILE A 76 -15.27 -22.76 -18.42
CA ILE A 76 -14.38 -23.72 -17.75
C ILE A 76 -15.19 -24.83 -17.11
N ARG A 77 -14.93 -26.07 -17.54
CA ARG A 77 -15.61 -27.25 -17.00
C ARG A 77 -15.43 -27.33 -15.46
N GLY A 78 -16.55 -27.41 -14.74
CA GLY A 78 -16.54 -27.47 -13.27
C GLY A 78 -16.60 -26.10 -12.58
N LEU A 79 -16.55 -25.01 -13.35
CA LEU A 79 -16.69 -23.64 -12.86
C LEU A 79 -18.05 -23.07 -13.28
N GLY A 80 -19.10 -23.40 -12.53
CA GLY A 80 -20.43 -22.84 -12.77
C GLY A 80 -20.50 -21.36 -12.38
N ARG A 81 -21.58 -20.68 -12.80
CA ARG A 81 -21.80 -19.24 -12.60
C ARG A 81 -21.55 -18.75 -11.18
N ALA A 82 -21.96 -19.54 -10.16
CA ALA A 82 -21.77 -19.18 -8.76
C ALA A 82 -20.30 -19.10 -8.38
N LYS A 83 -19.48 -20.07 -8.78
CA LYS A 83 -18.03 -20.10 -8.49
C LYS A 83 -17.27 -19.06 -9.29
N ALA A 84 -17.63 -18.84 -10.55
CA ALA A 84 -17.08 -17.76 -11.36
C ALA A 84 -17.36 -16.41 -10.70
N GLY A 85 -18.57 -16.18 -10.18
CA GLY A 85 -18.92 -14.98 -9.44
C GLY A 85 -18.11 -14.79 -8.17
N ILE A 86 -17.82 -15.86 -7.42
CA ILE A 86 -16.93 -15.79 -6.24
C ILE A 86 -15.53 -15.33 -6.62
N LEU A 87 -14.95 -15.87 -7.70
CA LEU A 87 -13.62 -15.48 -8.16
C LEU A 87 -13.58 -14.02 -8.58
N VAL A 88 -14.51 -13.60 -9.44
CA VAL A 88 -14.58 -12.20 -9.89
C VAL A 88 -14.73 -11.23 -8.71
N ALA A 89 -15.60 -11.57 -7.75
CA ALA A 89 -15.81 -10.75 -6.55
C ALA A 89 -14.54 -10.71 -5.67
N ALA A 90 -13.86 -11.84 -5.46
CA ALA A 90 -12.64 -11.92 -4.66
C ALA A 90 -11.51 -11.08 -5.30
N PHE A 91 -11.32 -11.21 -6.61
CA PHE A 91 -10.30 -10.43 -7.34
C PHE A 91 -10.63 -8.93 -7.36
N GLU A 92 -11.90 -8.56 -7.51
CA GLU A 92 -12.30 -7.15 -7.45
C GLU A 92 -12.09 -6.56 -6.06
N LEU A 93 -12.41 -7.31 -4.98
CA LEU A 93 -12.12 -6.87 -3.62
C LEU A 93 -10.62 -6.69 -3.38
N ALA A 94 -9.80 -7.66 -3.83
CA ALA A 94 -8.35 -7.56 -3.75
C ALA A 94 -7.85 -6.33 -4.54
N ARG A 95 -8.34 -6.11 -5.75
CA ARG A 95 -8.00 -4.97 -6.60
C ARG A 95 -8.39 -3.63 -5.96
N ARG A 96 -9.56 -3.55 -5.30
CA ARG A 96 -9.97 -2.35 -4.54
C ARG A 96 -9.08 -2.13 -3.33
N GLY A 97 -8.76 -3.18 -2.58
CA GLY A 97 -7.83 -3.10 -1.46
C GLY A 97 -6.43 -2.67 -1.89
N LEU A 98 -5.92 -3.23 -2.98
CA LEU A 98 -4.65 -2.82 -3.57
C LEU A 98 -4.69 -1.39 -4.14
N ARG A 99 -5.82 -0.97 -4.76
CA ARG A 99 -6.00 0.42 -5.20
C ARG A 99 -6.10 1.41 -4.04
N GLN A 100 -6.62 1.02 -2.91
CA GLN A 100 -6.60 1.83 -1.69
C GLN A 100 -5.22 1.81 -1.01
N GLY A 101 -4.47 0.71 -1.13
CA GLY A 101 -3.09 0.57 -0.64
C GLY A 101 -2.00 0.98 -1.66
N LEU A 102 -2.32 0.90 -2.95
CA LEU A 102 -1.54 1.36 -4.10
C LEU A 102 -2.31 2.46 -4.86
N GLY A 103 -3.15 3.25 -4.16
CA GLY A 103 -3.90 4.35 -4.77
C GLY A 103 -3.01 5.05 -5.78
N VAL A 104 -3.55 5.57 -6.87
CA VAL A 104 -2.81 6.50 -7.72
C VAL A 104 -2.16 7.48 -6.76
N LEU A 105 -0.86 7.27 -6.50
CA LEU A 105 -0.14 8.05 -5.51
C LEU A 105 -0.34 9.51 -5.91
N PRO A 106 -0.83 10.39 -5.01
CA PRO A 106 -1.02 11.78 -5.35
C PRO A 106 0.27 12.34 -5.92
N CYS A 107 0.19 12.97 -7.08
CA CYS A 107 1.35 13.58 -7.72
C CYS A 107 1.38 15.07 -7.38
N ILE A 108 2.51 15.56 -6.92
CA ILE A 108 2.71 16.97 -6.56
C ILE A 108 3.40 17.67 -7.72
N GLY A 109 2.62 18.37 -8.54
CA GLY A 109 3.11 19.26 -9.59
C GLY A 109 3.23 20.71 -9.13
N GLY A 110 2.55 21.08 -8.06
CA GLY A 110 2.59 22.40 -7.45
C GLY A 110 2.06 22.40 -6.02
N PRO A 111 2.14 23.56 -5.31
CA PRO A 111 1.75 23.66 -3.89
C PRO A 111 0.28 23.28 -3.65
N ALA A 112 -0.61 23.62 -4.59
CA ALA A 112 -2.04 23.33 -4.47
C ALA A 112 -2.37 21.83 -4.43
N ASP A 113 -1.54 20.98 -5.07
CA ASP A 113 -1.75 19.54 -5.10
C ASP A 113 -1.49 18.89 -3.73
N ALA A 114 -0.69 19.54 -2.88
CA ALA A 114 -0.41 19.07 -1.55
C ALA A 114 -1.56 19.34 -0.55
N LEU A 115 -2.35 20.40 -0.76
CA LEU A 115 -3.37 20.86 0.20
C LEU A 115 -4.39 19.78 0.61
N PRO A 116 -4.94 18.97 -0.31
CA PRO A 116 -5.86 17.88 0.06
C PRO A 116 -5.25 16.85 1.01
N LEU A 117 -3.91 16.72 1.00
CA LEU A 117 -3.17 15.78 1.85
C LEU A 117 -2.83 16.35 3.23
N LEU A 118 -3.04 17.66 3.43
CA LEU A 118 -2.65 18.43 4.61
C LEU A 118 -3.86 18.82 5.47
N THR A 119 -5.07 18.35 5.13
CA THR A 119 -6.32 18.71 5.82
C THR A 119 -6.30 18.37 7.30
N GLU A 120 -5.57 17.33 7.71
CA GLU A 120 -5.49 16.87 9.09
C GLU A 120 -4.77 17.87 10.02
N ILE A 121 -3.89 18.73 9.49
CA ILE A 121 -3.17 19.73 10.28
C ILE A 121 -3.81 21.12 10.20
N LYS A 122 -4.72 21.37 9.24
CA LYS A 122 -5.28 22.69 8.94
C LYS A 122 -5.96 23.34 10.16
N ASP A 123 -6.83 22.59 10.83
CA ASP A 123 -7.67 23.11 11.91
C ASP A 123 -7.15 22.79 13.31
N GLN A 124 -5.88 22.43 13.42
CA GLN A 124 -5.26 22.04 14.69
C GLN A 124 -4.94 23.28 15.54
N ARG A 125 -5.17 23.14 16.86
CA ARG A 125 -4.88 24.21 17.85
C ARG A 125 -3.39 24.33 18.20
N LYS A 126 -2.60 23.33 17.86
CA LYS A 126 -1.14 23.31 18.02
C LYS A 126 -0.50 23.36 16.64
N GLU A 127 0.74 23.75 16.58
CA GLU A 127 1.54 23.67 15.38
C GLU A 127 1.95 22.22 15.13
N PHE A 128 1.66 21.73 13.93
CA PHE A 128 2.04 20.41 13.44
C PHE A 128 3.05 20.58 12.31
N PHE A 129 4.13 19.87 12.38
CA PHE A 129 5.09 19.80 11.28
C PHE A 129 4.95 18.45 10.58
N LEU A 130 4.58 18.47 9.30
CA LEU A 130 4.27 17.32 8.49
C LEU A 130 5.20 17.25 7.27
N CYS A 131 5.63 16.05 6.91
CA CYS A 131 6.41 15.79 5.73
C CYS A 131 5.65 14.88 4.75
N LEU A 132 5.61 15.27 3.48
CA LEU A 132 5.20 14.43 2.37
C LEU A 132 6.46 13.93 1.67
N TYR A 133 6.65 12.61 1.65
CA TYR A 133 7.80 11.97 1.02
C TYR A 133 7.42 11.52 -0.39
N LEU A 134 8.23 11.86 -1.38
CA LEU A 134 7.91 11.65 -2.78
C LEU A 134 8.96 10.77 -3.47
N ASN A 135 8.51 10.00 -4.45
CA ASN A 135 9.40 9.29 -5.35
C ASN A 135 9.92 10.22 -6.48
N ALA A 136 10.79 9.69 -7.35
CA ALA A 136 11.36 10.44 -8.49
C ALA A 136 10.33 10.94 -9.53
N ARG A 137 9.04 10.57 -9.39
CA ARG A 137 7.93 11.06 -10.22
C ARG A 137 7.05 12.08 -9.48
N ASN A 138 7.54 12.62 -8.37
CA ASN A 138 6.80 13.51 -7.46
C ASN A 138 5.49 12.91 -6.92
N GLN A 139 5.40 11.58 -6.82
CA GLN A 139 4.24 10.92 -6.24
C GLN A 139 4.47 10.72 -4.74
N VAL A 140 3.48 11.03 -3.92
CA VAL A 140 3.54 10.90 -2.46
C VAL A 140 3.51 9.43 -2.07
N ILE A 141 4.64 8.90 -1.61
CA ILE A 141 4.81 7.51 -1.18
C ILE A 141 4.62 7.33 0.33
N HIS A 142 4.76 8.41 1.10
CA HIS A 142 4.54 8.40 2.54
C HIS A 142 4.20 9.80 3.06
N LYS A 143 3.48 9.87 4.17
CA LYS A 143 3.12 11.08 4.87
C LYS A 143 3.28 10.85 6.37
N GLU A 144 3.90 11.80 7.07
CA GLU A 144 4.13 11.67 8.51
C GLU A 144 4.15 13.03 9.20
N VAL A 145 3.56 13.08 10.40
CA VAL A 145 3.70 14.22 11.32
C VAL A 145 4.96 14.01 12.13
N VAL A 146 5.98 14.81 11.86
CA VAL A 146 7.30 14.71 12.50
C VAL A 146 7.34 15.40 13.85
N SER A 147 6.57 16.49 14.03
CA SER A 147 6.56 17.24 15.29
C SER A 147 5.20 17.86 15.58
N ILE A 148 4.86 17.94 16.85
CA ILE A 148 3.66 18.61 17.38
C ILE A 148 4.06 19.53 18.53
N GLY A 149 3.73 20.82 18.40
CA GLY A 149 4.04 21.82 19.43
C GLY A 149 4.48 23.14 18.82
N SER A 150 5.21 23.96 19.55
CA SER A 150 5.79 25.19 19.02
C SER A 150 6.95 24.86 18.08
N LEU A 151 6.98 25.46 16.89
CA LEU A 151 8.03 25.29 15.89
C LEU A 151 9.31 26.06 16.25
N SER A 152 9.77 25.96 17.51
CA SER A 152 11.12 26.45 17.77
C SER A 152 12.12 25.57 17.01
N ALA A 153 13.18 26.19 16.47
CA ALA A 153 14.22 25.53 15.65
C ALA A 153 14.89 24.30 16.31
N SER A 154 14.61 24.05 17.57
CA SER A 154 15.10 22.91 18.34
C SER A 154 14.24 21.66 18.28
N ILE A 155 13.02 21.71 17.72
CA ILE A 155 12.05 20.62 17.83
C ILE A 155 12.02 19.72 16.58
N VAL A 156 12.30 20.25 15.37
CA VAL A 156 12.40 19.46 14.16
C VAL A 156 13.84 19.14 13.84
N HIS A 157 14.26 17.92 14.11
CA HIS A 157 15.62 17.48 13.81
C HIS A 157 15.73 16.89 12.38
N PRO A 158 16.74 17.28 11.59
CA PRO A 158 16.95 16.72 10.26
C PRO A 158 16.99 15.19 10.26
N ARG A 159 17.59 14.56 11.26
CA ARG A 159 17.65 13.08 11.33
C ARG A 159 16.27 12.44 11.35
N GLU A 160 15.28 13.02 12.02
CA GLU A 160 13.92 12.47 12.10
C GLU A 160 13.24 12.52 10.73
N VAL A 161 13.40 13.62 10.02
CA VAL A 161 12.88 13.79 8.66
C VAL A 161 13.58 12.85 7.67
N PHE A 162 14.92 12.78 7.71
CA PHE A 162 15.69 12.02 6.73
C PHE A 162 15.80 10.53 7.06
N GLU A 163 15.63 10.09 8.30
CA GLU A 163 15.48 8.68 8.64
C GLU A 163 14.32 8.05 7.89
N VAL A 164 13.17 8.73 7.89
CA VAL A 164 11.98 8.28 7.15
C VAL A 164 12.21 8.35 5.65
N ALA A 165 12.83 9.42 5.14
CA ALA A 165 13.14 9.56 3.73
C ALA A 165 13.99 8.40 3.21
N VAL A 166 15.04 8.02 3.94
CA VAL A 166 15.90 6.87 3.60
C VAL A 166 15.14 5.57 3.68
N ALA A 167 14.39 5.33 4.78
CA ALA A 167 13.61 4.10 4.98
C ALA A 167 12.55 3.89 3.88
N LYS A 168 12.01 4.97 3.33
CA LYS A 168 10.99 4.93 2.26
C LYS A 168 11.59 5.10 0.86
N SER A 169 12.92 5.26 0.73
CA SER A 169 13.59 5.54 -0.55
C SER A 169 12.99 6.76 -1.27
N ALA A 170 12.69 7.82 -0.51
CA ALA A 170 12.16 9.06 -1.05
C ALA A 170 13.23 9.81 -1.84
N ALA A 171 12.86 10.34 -3.01
CA ALA A 171 13.73 11.19 -3.83
C ALA A 171 13.63 12.66 -3.40
N SER A 172 12.46 13.07 -2.89
CA SER A 172 12.20 14.45 -2.47
C SER A 172 11.15 14.52 -1.36
N ILE A 173 11.08 15.68 -0.72
CA ILE A 173 10.15 15.96 0.40
C ILE A 173 9.46 17.31 0.17
N VAL A 174 8.16 17.38 0.44
CA VAL A 174 7.45 18.63 0.67
C VAL A 174 7.19 18.75 2.17
N LEU A 175 7.62 19.85 2.75
CA LEU A 175 7.42 20.21 4.15
C LEU A 175 6.10 20.98 4.29
N ALA A 176 5.40 20.80 5.38
CA ALA A 176 4.23 21.59 5.69
C ALA A 176 4.08 21.81 7.20
N HIS A 177 3.61 22.97 7.62
CA HIS A 177 3.17 23.20 8.98
C HIS A 177 1.97 24.14 9.02
N ASN A 178 1.19 24.05 10.08
CA ASN A 178 0.06 24.95 10.28
C ASN A 178 0.40 26.03 11.29
N HIS A 179 -0.18 27.21 11.09
CA HIS A 179 -0.20 28.31 12.05
C HIS A 179 -1.59 28.45 12.70
N PRO A 180 -1.78 28.05 13.95
CA PRO A 180 -3.07 28.20 14.65
C PRO A 180 -3.53 29.66 14.81
N SER A 181 -2.60 30.61 14.69
CA SER A 181 -2.89 32.04 14.75
C SER A 181 -3.68 32.59 13.56
N GLY A 182 -3.72 31.83 12.44
CA GLY A 182 -4.33 32.30 11.19
C GLY A 182 -3.40 33.13 10.30
N ASP A 183 -2.19 33.44 10.74
CA ASP A 183 -1.20 34.21 9.95
C ASP A 183 -0.24 33.26 9.23
N VAL A 184 -0.18 33.34 7.90
CA VAL A 184 0.74 32.54 7.05
C VAL A 184 2.13 33.18 6.90
N SER A 185 2.41 34.30 7.58
CA SER A 185 3.72 34.96 7.50
C SER A 185 4.82 33.98 7.94
N PRO A 186 5.92 33.85 7.15
CA PRO A 186 7.00 32.97 7.52
C PRO A 186 7.69 33.48 8.80
N SER A 187 7.78 32.60 9.78
CA SER A 187 8.66 32.86 10.92
C SER A 187 10.11 32.87 10.44
N ARG A 188 10.98 33.67 11.08
CA ARG A 188 12.43 33.69 10.75
C ARG A 188 13.14 32.37 11.09
N ASP A 189 12.41 31.27 11.06
CA ASP A 189 12.90 29.97 11.50
C ASP A 189 13.87 29.38 10.47
N ASP A 190 15.05 29.06 10.94
CA ASP A 190 16.15 28.43 10.23
C ASP A 190 15.87 26.93 9.90
N VAL A 191 14.66 26.42 10.24
CA VAL A 191 14.30 25.00 10.03
C VAL A 191 14.37 24.62 8.56
N THR A 192 13.77 25.41 7.67
CA THR A 192 13.76 25.14 6.22
C THR A 192 15.17 25.07 5.66
N ARG A 193 15.98 26.09 5.94
CA ARG A 193 17.38 26.13 5.45
C ARG A 193 18.23 25.00 6.03
N ARG A 194 17.99 24.62 7.28
CA ARG A 194 18.69 23.51 7.92
C ARG A 194 18.31 22.17 7.29
N LEU A 195 17.04 21.98 6.95
CA LEU A 195 16.57 20.78 6.26
C LEU A 195 17.05 20.75 4.81
N GLN A 196 17.08 21.88 4.10
CA GLN A 196 17.66 21.96 2.74
C GLN A 196 19.12 21.52 2.74
N ARG A 197 19.96 22.09 3.62
CA ARG A 197 21.39 21.70 3.73
C ARG A 197 21.56 20.21 4.04
N ALA A 198 20.71 19.66 4.89
CA ALA A 198 20.72 18.22 5.18
C ALA A 198 20.30 17.40 3.96
N GLY A 199 19.27 17.86 3.23
CA GLY A 199 18.80 17.25 1.99
C GLY A 199 19.88 17.21 0.92
N ASP A 200 20.61 18.31 0.71
CA ASP A 200 21.74 18.39 -0.22
C ASP A 200 22.80 17.32 0.07
N ILE A 201 23.11 17.09 1.36
CA ILE A 201 24.08 16.07 1.79
C ILE A 201 23.53 14.66 1.57
N MET A 202 22.23 14.45 1.83
CA MET A 202 21.58 13.14 1.76
C MET A 202 21.14 12.76 0.34
N GLY A 203 21.20 13.70 -0.63
CA GLY A 203 20.67 13.49 -1.97
C GLY A 203 19.13 13.39 -2.01
N VAL A 204 18.44 14.11 -1.12
CA VAL A 204 16.98 14.17 -1.04
C VAL A 204 16.53 15.63 -1.10
N ASP A 205 15.88 16.01 -2.18
CA ASP A 205 15.50 17.41 -2.43
C ASP A 205 14.34 17.86 -1.53
N ILE A 206 14.43 19.07 -0.97
CA ILE A 206 13.27 19.75 -0.37
C ILE A 206 12.61 20.58 -1.47
N LEU A 207 11.45 20.09 -1.97
CA LEU A 207 10.78 20.73 -3.11
C LEU A 207 10.04 22.01 -2.74
N ASP A 208 9.43 22.05 -1.56
CA ASP A 208 8.71 23.21 -1.05
C ASP A 208 8.51 23.12 0.46
N HIS A 209 8.13 24.23 1.08
CA HIS A 209 7.67 24.30 2.46
C HIS A 209 6.40 25.16 2.51
N LEU A 210 5.29 24.52 2.91
CA LEU A 210 3.97 25.12 2.94
C LEU A 210 3.59 25.55 4.35
N ILE A 211 3.18 26.80 4.51
CA ILE A 211 2.56 27.30 5.74
C ILE A 211 1.06 27.32 5.54
N ILE A 212 0.31 26.68 6.43
CA ILE A 212 -1.15 26.56 6.32
C ILE A 212 -1.81 27.28 7.49
N ALA A 213 -2.78 28.11 7.18
CA ALA A 213 -3.57 28.81 8.19
C ALA A 213 -5.01 28.98 7.74
N ALA A 214 -5.97 28.41 8.46
CA ALA A 214 -7.39 28.48 8.13
C ALA A 214 -7.68 28.21 6.64
N ASP A 215 -8.07 29.23 5.89
CA ASP A 215 -8.38 29.12 4.46
C ASP A 215 -7.27 29.63 3.54
N GLN A 216 -6.08 29.87 4.11
CA GLN A 216 -4.94 30.40 3.37
C GLN A 216 -3.74 29.44 3.47
N PHE A 217 -2.89 29.51 2.47
CA PHE A 217 -1.59 28.87 2.52
C PHE A 217 -0.53 29.75 1.83
N LEU A 218 0.72 29.49 2.17
CA LEU A 218 1.87 30.15 1.57
C LEU A 218 2.93 29.12 1.22
N SER A 219 3.42 29.15 0.00
CA SER A 219 4.59 28.39 -0.44
C SER A 219 5.85 29.24 -0.25
N LEU A 220 6.81 28.76 0.53
CA LEU A 220 8.07 29.47 0.71
C LEU A 220 8.87 29.53 -0.58
N LYS A 221 8.76 28.50 -1.43
CA LYS A 221 9.43 28.45 -2.74
C LYS A 221 8.86 29.51 -3.69
N GLU A 222 7.53 29.62 -3.83
CA GLU A 222 6.90 30.62 -4.69
C GLU A 222 7.17 32.05 -4.24
N GLN A 223 7.38 32.24 -2.94
CA GLN A 223 7.75 33.55 -2.37
C GLN A 223 9.24 33.86 -2.41
N GLY A 224 10.07 32.91 -2.89
CA GLY A 224 11.52 33.11 -3.00
C GLY A 224 12.27 33.04 -1.66
N TYR A 225 11.70 32.38 -0.65
CA TYR A 225 12.35 32.17 0.66
C TYR A 225 13.21 30.89 0.73
N MET A 226 13.17 30.08 -0.33
CA MET A 226 13.93 28.82 -0.46
C MET A 226 14.93 28.92 -1.58
#